data_678dc4d6c936220b95b43a7e9602fcaf
#
_entry.id   678dc4d6c936220b95b43a7e9602fcaf
#
_cell.length_a   1.000
_cell.length_b   1.000
_cell.length_c   1.000
_cell.angle_alpha   90.00
_cell.angle_beta   90.00
_cell.angle_gamma   90.00
#
_symmetry.space_group_name_H-M   'P 1'
#
loop_
_entity.id
_entity.type
_entity.pdbx_description
1 polymer ?
#
loop_
_entity_poly.entity_id
_entity_poly.type
_entity_poly.pdbx_seq_one_letter_code
_entity_poly.pdbx_strand_id
1 'polypeptide(L)'
;MNSVKEERGVTLVALVITVIVLIILAWTTLGTLVGDNGIITKAQEASQNMENASREEDELIQNLLNDIKGAEGGNGGEIEIPEGTIEFGEVTWSNGQAEVEIIANPGEGESLQYQINGTNEGSWQNIASGNKVSGLHHNNEVHARLWNGSTASVQKSKKIEDTKAPEVSIQVGKVTESSIEVTVQAVENESGLLDVETYEYCIGEAEAVDGKSVNSTYEYKNGLQPETEYKLTVKVRDKAGNEGKASIKQRTSKIYPTIEATLKEGDYVLYEDAFGTQQKCMVLYGPENKNYSSYRIQIITAKTANSTGIVGNVGLGTEGDFNANRELYNKVITTLNEEAEKYRKKEDGIAEIARCVGSVPDNPNYDGAGMFTSSYGYMSSYNGTFKNTDENYKADYDQMTALSINNIGQVYWLASRVVNSYSYYSLFSVRIASSSGNLSNNYLCLVNSDGSTYAYSDEYGFRLVVRLKSGIKVVGGDGSESTPYILAP
;
A
#
# COMPACT_ATOMS: atom_id res chain seq x y z
N MET A 1 -20.98 -42.63 -35.99
CA MET A 1 -19.79 -41.89 -36.39
C MET A 1 -19.30 -41.15 -35.14
N ASN A 2 -18.38 -41.72 -34.41
CA ASN A 2 -17.82 -41.12 -33.19
C ASN A 2 -16.66 -40.23 -33.60
N SER A 3 -16.78 -38.93 -33.32
CA SER A 3 -15.70 -37.96 -33.45
C SER A 3 -14.90 -37.97 -32.14
N VAL A 4 -13.72 -38.53 -32.20
CA VAL A 4 -12.71 -38.50 -31.14
C VAL A 4 -12.10 -37.10 -31.14
N LYS A 5 -12.27 -36.34 -30.05
CA LYS A 5 -11.50 -35.13 -29.80
C LYS A 5 -10.06 -35.51 -29.49
N GLU A 6 -9.13 -35.13 -30.35
CA GLU A 6 -7.69 -35.20 -30.07
C GLU A 6 -7.37 -34.18 -28.94
N GLU A 7 -7.02 -34.70 -27.78
CA GLU A 7 -6.30 -33.92 -26.77
C GLU A 7 -4.87 -33.71 -27.29
N ARG A 8 -4.54 -32.46 -27.58
CA ARG A 8 -3.17 -32.04 -27.89
C ARG A 8 -2.33 -32.04 -26.61
N GLY A 9 -1.87 -33.19 -26.20
CA GLY A 9 -0.83 -33.28 -25.19
C GLY A 9 0.47 -32.65 -25.72
N VAL A 10 1.18 -31.92 -24.85
CA VAL A 10 2.52 -31.42 -25.12
C VAL A 10 3.36 -32.64 -25.50
N THR A 11 3.90 -32.67 -26.71
CA THR A 11 4.69 -33.83 -27.16
C THR A 11 5.92 -33.93 -26.27
N LEU A 12 6.33 -35.19 -25.97
CA LEU A 12 7.53 -35.51 -25.17
C LEU A 12 8.75 -34.70 -25.68
N VAL A 13 8.82 -34.48 -26.98
CA VAL A 13 9.86 -33.68 -27.64
C VAL A 13 9.82 -32.21 -27.22
N ALA A 14 8.64 -31.59 -27.12
CA ALA A 14 8.51 -30.21 -26.67
C ALA A 14 8.92 -30.05 -25.20
N LEU A 15 8.57 -30.99 -24.33
CA LEU A 15 8.99 -31.02 -22.93
C LEU A 15 10.52 -31.16 -22.81
N VAL A 16 11.13 -32.08 -23.58
CA VAL A 16 12.59 -32.30 -23.58
C VAL A 16 13.32 -31.03 -24.06
N ILE A 17 12.84 -30.37 -25.13
CA ILE A 17 13.44 -29.14 -25.65
C ILE A 17 13.34 -28.04 -24.59
N THR A 18 12.19 -27.88 -23.92
CA THR A 18 12.01 -26.85 -22.86
C THR A 18 12.97 -27.08 -21.69
N VAL A 19 13.15 -28.34 -21.26
CA VAL A 19 14.09 -28.68 -20.19
C VAL A 19 15.55 -28.40 -20.61
N ILE A 20 15.94 -28.77 -21.87
CA ILE A 20 17.28 -28.46 -22.37
C ILE A 20 17.54 -26.96 -22.44
N VAL A 21 16.56 -26.14 -22.91
CA VAL A 21 16.68 -24.69 -22.96
C VAL A 21 16.83 -24.12 -21.56
N LEU A 22 16.05 -24.59 -20.57
CA LEU A 22 16.16 -24.16 -19.18
C LEU A 22 17.51 -24.52 -18.56
N ILE A 23 18.06 -25.69 -18.87
CA ILE A 23 19.39 -26.09 -18.40
C ILE A 23 20.47 -25.22 -19.03
N ILE A 24 20.40 -24.90 -20.33
CA ILE A 24 21.36 -24.00 -21.00
C ILE A 24 21.29 -22.60 -20.43
N LEU A 25 20.09 -22.06 -20.20
CA LEU A 25 19.90 -20.75 -19.57
C LEU A 25 20.42 -20.74 -18.12
N ALA A 26 20.18 -21.78 -17.34
CA ALA A 26 20.73 -21.92 -15.99
C ALA A 26 22.27 -21.98 -16.00
N TRP A 27 22.87 -22.70 -16.95
CA TRP A 27 24.34 -22.80 -17.08
C TRP A 27 24.98 -21.47 -17.53
N THR A 28 24.36 -20.75 -18.46
CA THR A 28 24.88 -19.44 -18.90
C THR A 28 24.77 -18.39 -17.79
N THR A 29 23.68 -18.37 -17.02
CA THR A 29 23.53 -17.47 -15.87
C THR A 29 24.46 -17.84 -14.72
N LEU A 30 24.68 -19.13 -14.45
CA LEU A 30 25.63 -19.59 -13.44
C LEU A 30 27.07 -19.27 -13.85
N GLY A 31 27.42 -19.45 -15.12
CA GLY A 31 28.74 -19.14 -15.67
C GLY A 31 29.09 -17.66 -15.62
N THR A 32 28.13 -16.75 -15.78
CA THR A 32 28.32 -15.30 -15.63
C THR A 32 28.39 -14.83 -14.17
N LEU A 33 27.84 -15.63 -13.24
CA LEU A 33 27.88 -15.31 -11.80
C LEU A 33 29.09 -15.93 -11.09
N VAL A 34 29.49 -17.15 -11.43
CA VAL A 34 30.43 -17.99 -10.66
C VAL A 34 31.63 -18.51 -11.48
N GLY A 35 31.65 -18.28 -12.80
CA GLY A 35 32.79 -18.69 -13.68
C GLY A 35 34.06 -17.83 -13.42
N ASP A 36 35.22 -18.25 -13.96
CA ASP A 36 36.51 -17.57 -13.78
C ASP A 36 36.51 -16.08 -14.14
N ASN A 37 35.53 -15.62 -14.92
CA ASN A 37 35.23 -14.22 -15.21
C ASN A 37 33.87 -13.74 -14.61
N GLY A 38 33.30 -14.49 -13.69
CA GLY A 38 32.02 -14.18 -13.06
C GLY A 38 32.08 -12.96 -12.13
N ILE A 39 30.96 -12.30 -11.94
CA ILE A 39 30.86 -11.10 -11.08
C ILE A 39 31.27 -11.42 -9.64
N ILE A 40 30.93 -12.61 -9.14
CA ILE A 40 31.30 -13.04 -7.78
C ILE A 40 32.81 -13.27 -7.68
N THR A 41 33.41 -13.89 -8.69
CA THR A 41 34.88 -14.13 -8.71
C THR A 41 35.64 -12.80 -8.78
N LYS A 42 35.19 -11.87 -9.64
CA LYS A 42 35.78 -10.50 -9.71
C LYS A 42 35.58 -9.69 -8.44
N ALA A 43 34.44 -9.85 -7.76
CA ALA A 43 34.19 -9.21 -6.48
C ALA A 43 35.08 -9.78 -5.36
N GLN A 44 35.31 -11.08 -5.38
CA GLN A 44 36.24 -11.73 -4.47
C GLN A 44 37.71 -11.33 -4.74
N GLU A 45 38.13 -11.29 -6.02
CA GLU A 45 39.45 -10.80 -6.41
C GLU A 45 39.65 -9.32 -6.02
N ALA A 46 38.61 -8.46 -6.23
CA ALA A 46 38.66 -7.07 -5.82
C ALA A 46 38.76 -6.93 -4.28
N SER A 47 38.01 -7.74 -3.52
CA SER A 47 38.06 -7.79 -2.06
C SER A 47 39.45 -8.27 -1.57
N GLN A 48 39.99 -9.31 -2.18
CA GLN A 48 41.34 -9.79 -1.86
C GLN A 48 42.41 -8.76 -2.21
N ASN A 49 42.28 -8.07 -3.34
CA ASN A 49 43.20 -7.01 -3.73
C ASN A 49 43.10 -5.80 -2.77
N MET A 50 41.91 -5.45 -2.29
CA MET A 50 41.76 -4.43 -1.22
C MET A 50 42.36 -4.89 0.11
N GLU A 51 42.15 -6.13 0.51
CA GLU A 51 42.77 -6.69 1.73
C GLU A 51 44.28 -6.74 1.62
N ASN A 52 44.82 -7.08 0.47
CA ASN A 52 46.25 -7.11 0.22
C ASN A 52 46.83 -5.69 0.21
N ALA A 53 46.18 -4.73 -0.46
CA ALA A 53 46.56 -3.33 -0.48
C ALA A 53 46.52 -2.71 0.94
N SER A 54 45.48 -3.02 1.73
CA SER A 54 45.37 -2.59 3.12
C SER A 54 46.48 -3.19 3.99
N ARG A 55 46.87 -4.46 3.74
CA ARG A 55 47.95 -5.11 4.44
C ARG A 55 49.33 -4.53 4.07
N GLU A 56 49.55 -4.25 2.78
CA GLU A 56 50.75 -3.59 2.30
C GLU A 56 50.85 -2.16 2.88
N GLU A 57 49.73 -1.45 2.99
CA GLU A 57 49.63 -0.12 3.60
C GLU A 57 49.92 -0.20 5.10
N ASP A 58 49.33 -1.17 5.81
CA ASP A 58 49.61 -1.44 7.22
C ASP A 58 51.08 -1.86 7.48
N GLU A 59 51.67 -2.69 6.61
CA GLU A 59 53.08 -3.05 6.67
C GLU A 59 54.00 -1.85 6.41
N LEU A 60 53.60 -0.98 5.45
CA LEU A 60 54.34 0.27 5.17
C LEU A 60 54.28 1.23 6.37
N ILE A 61 53.11 1.37 6.97
CA ILE A 61 52.88 2.17 8.19
C ILE A 61 53.67 1.59 9.37
N GLN A 62 53.65 0.25 9.54
CA GLN A 62 54.42 -0.40 10.60
C GLN A 62 55.93 -0.28 10.37
N ASN A 63 56.41 -0.36 9.13
CA ASN A 63 57.81 -0.14 8.78
C ASN A 63 58.22 1.31 9.02
N LEU A 64 57.35 2.27 8.60
CA LEU A 64 57.58 3.70 8.88
C LEU A 64 57.61 3.98 10.40
N LEU A 65 56.66 3.39 11.15
CA LEU A 65 56.60 3.46 12.61
C LEU A 65 57.80 2.80 13.26
N ASN A 66 58.33 1.70 12.71
CA ASN A 66 59.54 1.05 13.20
C ASN A 66 60.81 1.83 12.84
N ASP A 67 60.87 2.45 11.67
CA ASP A 67 61.94 3.37 11.28
C ASP A 67 61.94 4.63 12.15
N ILE A 68 60.76 5.17 12.46
CA ILE A 68 60.58 6.28 13.41
C ILE A 68 60.98 5.83 14.82
N LYS A 69 60.56 4.64 15.27
CA LYS A 69 60.96 4.05 16.56
C LYS A 69 62.46 3.66 16.60
N GLY A 70 63.03 3.27 15.46
CA GLY A 70 64.47 2.96 15.35
C GLY A 70 65.35 4.22 15.34
N ALA A 71 64.83 5.36 14.93
CA ALA A 71 65.43 6.66 15.06
C ALA A 71 65.26 7.27 16.47
N GLU A 72 64.26 6.80 17.24
CA GLU A 72 63.99 7.17 18.62
C GLU A 72 64.59 6.15 19.61
N GLY A 73 65.89 6.05 19.63
CA GLY A 73 66.57 5.52 20.77
C GLY A 73 66.60 6.54 21.89
N GLY A 74 65.43 6.78 22.54
CA GLY A 74 65.46 7.62 23.72
C GLY A 74 64.16 8.31 24.04
N ASN A 75 63.50 7.85 25.12
CA ASN A 75 62.53 8.58 25.95
C ASN A 75 61.32 9.23 25.24
N GLY A 76 60.08 8.94 25.71
CA GLY A 76 58.83 9.58 25.25
C GLY A 76 58.93 11.10 25.23
N GLY A 77 59.37 11.65 24.12
CA GLY A 77 59.56 13.08 23.91
C GLY A 77 58.31 13.62 23.17
N GLU A 78 57.60 14.59 23.76
CA GLU A 78 56.85 15.60 23.05
C GLU A 78 57.63 15.99 21.78
N ILE A 79 56.89 16.11 20.65
CA ILE A 79 57.48 16.65 19.43
C ILE A 79 57.95 18.05 19.78
N GLU A 80 59.24 18.25 19.98
CA GLU A 80 59.86 19.58 20.25
C GLU A 80 59.73 20.41 18.97
N ILE A 81 58.69 21.28 18.94
CA ILE A 81 58.58 22.30 17.90
C ILE A 81 59.72 23.31 18.14
N PRO A 82 60.58 23.61 17.12
CA PRO A 82 61.56 24.56 17.24
C PRO A 82 61.12 25.93 17.76
N GLU A 83 61.85 26.59 18.61
CA GLU A 83 61.55 27.93 19.11
C GLU A 83 61.28 28.91 17.97
N GLY A 84 60.25 29.75 18.08
CA GLY A 84 59.82 30.68 17.04
C GLY A 84 59.07 30.04 15.89
N THR A 85 58.39 28.91 16.06
CA THR A 85 57.61 28.25 15.02
C THR A 85 56.11 28.27 15.34
N ILE A 86 55.31 28.22 14.25
CA ILE A 86 53.85 28.05 14.28
C ILE A 86 53.47 26.94 13.30
N GLU A 87 52.62 26.05 13.75
CA GLU A 87 51.95 25.04 12.94
C GLU A 87 50.44 25.03 13.22
N PHE A 88 49.63 24.53 12.27
CA PHE A 88 48.21 24.33 12.49
C PHE A 88 47.90 22.83 12.54
N GLY A 89 47.17 22.42 13.54
CA GLY A 89 46.67 21.08 13.67
C GLY A 89 45.57 20.76 12.61
N GLU A 90 44.98 19.61 12.76
CA GLU A 90 43.86 19.24 11.92
C GLU A 90 42.62 20.11 12.22
N VAL A 91 41.82 20.37 11.18
CA VAL A 91 40.51 21.04 11.31
C VAL A 91 39.47 20.00 11.73
N THR A 92 38.82 20.22 12.86
CA THR A 92 37.75 19.36 13.33
C THR A 92 36.41 20.09 13.23
N TRP A 93 35.39 19.39 12.77
CA TRP A 93 34.04 19.95 12.57
C TRP A 93 33.05 19.42 13.60
N SER A 94 32.17 20.28 14.07
CA SER A 94 31.03 19.91 14.91
C SER A 94 29.91 20.92 14.78
N ASN A 95 28.69 20.42 14.50
CA ASN A 95 27.48 21.22 14.38
C ASN A 95 27.59 22.44 13.41
N GLY A 96 28.22 22.25 12.26
CA GLY A 96 28.37 23.31 11.25
C GLY A 96 29.45 24.34 11.55
N GLN A 97 30.28 24.10 12.56
CA GLN A 97 31.41 24.95 12.95
C GLN A 97 32.70 24.13 13.05
N ALA A 98 33.79 24.78 12.69
CA ALA A 98 35.12 24.17 12.77
C ALA A 98 35.91 24.73 13.97
N GLU A 99 36.87 23.92 14.38
CA GLU A 99 37.90 24.25 15.33
C GLU A 99 39.26 23.85 14.78
N VAL A 100 40.26 24.66 14.99
CA VAL A 100 41.65 24.34 14.66
C VAL A 100 42.57 24.68 15.84
N GLU A 101 43.50 23.80 16.14
CA GLU A 101 44.56 24.05 17.13
C GLU A 101 45.73 24.77 16.46
N ILE A 102 46.31 25.78 17.16
CA ILE A 102 47.55 26.44 16.75
C ILE A 102 48.69 25.90 17.63
N ILE A 103 49.56 25.13 17.05
CA ILE A 103 50.72 24.54 17.69
C ILE A 103 51.86 25.54 17.53
N ALA A 104 52.32 26.12 18.63
CA ALA A 104 53.38 27.13 18.58
C ALA A 104 54.31 27.00 19.75
N ASN A 105 55.58 27.33 19.51
CA ASN A 105 56.62 27.43 20.54
C ASN A 105 57.18 28.86 20.55
N PRO A 106 56.56 29.80 21.31
CA PRO A 106 56.98 31.17 21.36
C PRO A 106 58.41 31.29 21.98
N GLY A 107 59.29 32.14 21.41
CA GLY A 107 60.51 32.51 21.97
C GLY A 107 60.37 33.37 23.22
N GLU A 108 61.56 33.68 23.90
CA GLU A 108 61.51 34.51 25.09
C GLU A 108 60.90 35.91 24.84
N GLY A 109 59.82 36.25 25.56
CA GLY A 109 59.11 37.51 25.43
C GLY A 109 58.14 37.58 24.30
N GLU A 110 57.88 36.47 23.58
CA GLU A 110 56.88 36.37 22.56
C GLU A 110 55.50 35.83 23.10
N SER A 111 54.41 36.25 22.48
CA SER A 111 53.05 35.75 22.73
C SER A 111 52.41 35.26 21.44
N LEU A 112 51.66 34.17 21.53
CA LEU A 112 50.88 33.67 20.41
C LEU A 112 49.58 34.51 20.29
N GLN A 113 49.40 35.09 19.12
CA GLN A 113 48.20 35.86 18.77
C GLN A 113 47.56 35.29 17.50
N TYR A 114 46.25 35.42 17.42
CA TYR A 114 45.50 35.02 16.22
C TYR A 114 44.50 36.09 15.79
N GLN A 115 44.06 36.00 14.54
CA GLN A 115 42.98 36.77 13.97
C GLN A 115 42.25 35.94 12.91
N ILE A 116 40.96 36.16 12.77
CA ILE A 116 40.14 35.46 11.75
C ILE A 116 39.87 36.46 10.61
N ASN A 117 40.06 35.98 9.37
CA ASN A 117 39.76 36.72 8.13
C ASN A 117 40.47 38.08 7.98
N GLY A 118 41.70 38.18 8.45
CA GLY A 118 42.47 39.40 8.29
C GLY A 118 43.76 39.43 9.10
N THR A 119 44.53 40.51 8.90
CA THR A 119 45.83 40.75 9.56
C THR A 119 45.96 42.18 10.04
N ASN A 120 44.84 42.86 10.35
CA ASN A 120 44.85 44.25 10.81
C ASN A 120 45.46 44.37 12.22
N GLU A 121 46.43 45.26 12.40
CA GLU A 121 47.19 45.36 13.68
C GLU A 121 46.32 45.59 14.92
N GLY A 122 45.22 46.28 14.84
CA GLY A 122 44.31 46.49 15.98
C GLY A 122 43.38 45.37 16.35
N SER A 123 43.39 44.25 15.58
CA SER A 123 42.42 43.15 15.70
C SER A 123 43.02 41.81 16.15
N TRP A 124 44.29 41.77 16.44
CA TRP A 124 44.94 40.56 16.94
C TRP A 124 44.53 40.26 18.39
N GLN A 125 44.22 39.02 18.66
CA GLN A 125 43.76 38.53 19.95
C GLN A 125 44.80 37.55 20.54
N ASN A 126 45.02 37.61 21.83
CA ASN A 126 45.78 36.57 22.51
C ASN A 126 44.96 35.29 22.56
N ILE A 127 45.59 34.18 22.27
CA ILE A 127 44.89 32.91 22.30
C ILE A 127 44.69 32.43 23.75
N ALA A 128 43.51 31.83 24.00
CA ALA A 128 43.21 31.26 25.31
C ALA A 128 44.01 29.97 25.56
N SER A 129 44.06 29.53 26.82
CA SER A 129 44.64 28.25 27.21
C SER A 129 44.07 27.11 26.35
N GLY A 130 44.97 26.27 25.79
CA GLY A 130 44.62 25.15 24.90
C GLY A 130 44.83 25.45 23.40
N ASN A 131 45.19 26.69 23.05
CA ASN A 131 45.59 27.11 21.71
C ASN A 131 44.59 26.76 20.59
N LYS A 132 43.32 26.69 20.90
CA LYS A 132 42.26 26.33 19.95
C LYS A 132 41.46 27.56 19.50
N VAL A 133 41.20 27.65 18.22
CA VAL A 133 40.34 28.66 17.63
C VAL A 133 39.05 27.95 17.16
N SER A 134 37.94 28.28 17.79
CA SER A 134 36.62 27.62 17.57
C SER A 134 35.63 28.61 16.94
N GLY A 135 34.46 28.10 16.53
CA GLY A 135 33.41 28.89 15.89
C GLY A 135 33.73 29.32 14.46
N LEU A 136 34.60 28.57 13.80
CA LEU A 136 35.02 28.85 12.46
C LEU A 136 34.00 28.29 11.45
N HIS A 137 33.92 28.90 10.30
CA HIS A 137 33.06 28.46 9.18
C HIS A 137 33.92 28.19 7.93
N HIS A 138 33.34 27.50 6.97
CA HIS A 138 33.96 27.33 5.65
C HIS A 138 34.38 28.68 5.06
N ASN A 139 35.58 28.70 4.45
CA ASN A 139 36.25 29.89 3.95
C ASN A 139 36.78 30.88 5.01
N ASN A 140 36.62 30.64 6.31
CA ASN A 140 37.43 31.42 7.26
C ASN A 140 38.90 31.14 7.06
N GLU A 141 39.72 32.15 7.26
CA GLU A 141 41.18 32.04 7.29
C GLU A 141 41.68 32.45 8.68
N VAL A 142 42.29 31.51 9.38
CA VAL A 142 42.91 31.77 10.69
C VAL A 142 44.35 32.18 10.48
N HIS A 143 44.69 33.42 10.85
CA HIS A 143 46.05 33.91 10.86
C HIS A 143 46.57 33.80 12.28
N ALA A 144 47.83 33.39 12.42
CA ALA A 144 48.53 33.29 13.71
C ALA A 144 49.89 33.97 13.61
N ARG A 145 50.31 34.62 14.69
CA ARG A 145 51.65 35.23 14.80
C ARG A 145 52.28 35.05 16.18
N LEU A 146 53.59 35.03 16.21
CA LEU A 146 54.36 35.22 17.42
C LEU A 146 54.72 36.69 17.51
N TRP A 147 54.33 37.33 18.62
CA TRP A 147 54.41 38.77 18.82
C TRP A 147 55.22 39.14 20.05
N ASN A 148 56.30 39.95 19.90
CA ASN A 148 57.18 40.37 20.97
C ASN A 148 56.90 41.75 21.59
N GLY A 149 55.74 42.33 21.25
CA GLY A 149 55.27 43.65 21.69
C GLY A 149 55.55 44.76 20.69
N SER A 150 56.34 44.50 19.63
CA SER A 150 56.65 45.49 18.58
C SER A 150 56.61 44.94 17.17
N THR A 151 57.11 43.73 16.99
CA THR A 151 57.12 43.06 15.65
C THR A 151 56.70 41.61 15.76
N ALA A 152 56.21 41.05 14.67
CA ALA A 152 55.95 39.60 14.56
C ALA A 152 57.19 38.89 14.04
N SER A 153 57.67 37.88 14.77
CA SER A 153 58.79 37.05 14.34
C SER A 153 58.35 36.00 13.29
N VAL A 154 57.20 35.41 13.48
CA VAL A 154 56.61 34.43 12.55
C VAL A 154 55.11 34.75 12.37
N GLN A 155 54.65 34.57 11.16
CA GLN A 155 53.21 34.63 10.84
C GLN A 155 52.86 33.54 9.84
N LYS A 156 51.79 32.79 10.13
CA LYS A 156 51.23 31.75 9.22
C LYS A 156 49.70 31.87 9.16
N SER A 157 49.10 31.29 8.15
CA SER A 157 47.66 31.17 8.07
C SER A 157 47.21 29.77 7.66
N LYS A 158 45.95 29.44 8.02
CA LYS A 158 45.26 28.22 7.65
C LYS A 158 43.87 28.55 7.21
N LYS A 159 43.53 28.18 5.99
CA LYS A 159 42.17 28.26 5.46
C LYS A 159 41.37 27.09 5.97
N ILE A 160 40.15 27.37 6.38
CA ILE A 160 39.19 26.38 6.87
C ILE A 160 38.33 25.99 5.68
N GLU A 161 38.45 24.74 5.25
CA GLU A 161 37.73 24.25 4.07
C GLU A 161 36.98 22.98 4.43
N ASP A 162 35.69 22.97 4.12
CA ASP A 162 34.88 21.75 4.04
C ASP A 162 34.93 21.29 2.58
N THR A 163 35.40 20.07 2.37
CA THR A 163 35.53 19.44 1.06
C THR A 163 34.72 18.15 0.93
N LYS A 164 33.97 17.80 1.97
CA LYS A 164 33.16 16.59 1.99
C LYS A 164 31.74 16.91 1.53
N ALA A 165 31.27 16.11 0.61
CA ALA A 165 29.87 16.18 0.18
C ALA A 165 28.95 15.45 1.18
N PRO A 166 27.70 15.88 1.31
CA PRO A 166 26.68 15.18 2.11
C PRO A 166 26.49 13.73 1.67
N GLU A 167 26.34 12.83 2.62
CA GLU A 167 25.90 11.47 2.36
C GLU A 167 24.38 11.45 2.18
N VAL A 168 23.91 10.92 1.04
CA VAL A 168 22.48 10.99 0.64
C VAL A 168 21.91 9.60 0.44
N SER A 169 20.73 9.34 0.95
CA SER A 169 19.94 8.15 0.66
C SER A 169 18.47 8.50 0.39
N ILE A 170 17.80 7.67 -0.41
CA ILE A 170 16.39 7.87 -0.82
C ILE A 170 15.58 6.67 -0.37
N GLN A 171 14.43 6.94 0.26
CA GLN A 171 13.41 5.95 0.56
C GLN A 171 12.15 6.27 -0.24
N VAL A 172 11.55 5.24 -0.85
CA VAL A 172 10.28 5.37 -1.57
C VAL A 172 9.13 5.32 -0.57
N GLY A 173 8.23 6.27 -0.66
CA GLY A 173 6.97 6.33 0.06
C GLY A 173 5.80 5.81 -0.77
N LYS A 174 4.73 6.59 -0.86
CA LYS A 174 3.53 6.24 -1.62
C LYS A 174 3.81 6.29 -3.13
N VAL A 175 3.36 5.24 -3.83
CA VAL A 175 3.42 5.15 -5.30
C VAL A 175 2.01 5.01 -5.86
N THR A 176 1.66 5.87 -6.81
CA THR A 176 0.40 5.81 -7.56
C THR A 176 0.68 5.61 -9.06
N GLU A 177 -0.37 5.59 -9.86
CA GLU A 177 -0.26 5.54 -11.32
C GLU A 177 0.33 6.82 -11.95
N SER A 178 0.38 7.93 -11.20
CA SER A 178 0.80 9.24 -11.69
C SER A 178 1.69 10.01 -10.73
N SER A 179 2.07 9.40 -9.59
CA SER A 179 2.99 10.04 -8.63
C SER A 179 3.87 9.04 -7.91
N ILE A 180 5.02 9.50 -7.44
CA ILE A 180 5.97 8.77 -6.61
C ILE A 180 6.42 9.70 -5.50
N GLU A 181 6.13 9.34 -4.25
CA GLU A 181 6.65 10.04 -3.08
C GLU A 181 7.99 9.47 -2.66
N VAL A 182 8.92 10.33 -2.29
CA VAL A 182 10.22 9.94 -1.74
C VAL A 182 10.51 10.71 -0.47
N THR A 183 11.25 10.07 0.44
CA THR A 183 11.85 10.71 1.60
C THR A 183 13.36 10.56 1.53
N VAL A 184 14.09 11.66 1.70
CA VAL A 184 15.53 11.74 1.60
C VAL A 184 16.15 11.83 2.98
N GLN A 185 17.18 11.05 3.23
CA GLN A 185 18.06 11.23 4.37
C GLN A 185 19.39 11.78 3.88
N ALA A 186 19.82 12.89 4.44
CA ALA A 186 21.11 13.50 4.14
C ALA A 186 21.87 13.73 5.45
N VAL A 187 23.12 13.29 5.48
CA VAL A 187 24.03 13.46 6.62
C VAL A 187 25.17 14.34 6.18
N GLU A 188 25.33 15.45 6.87
CA GLU A 188 26.42 16.39 6.71
C GLU A 188 27.01 16.74 8.09
N ASN A 189 28.32 16.53 8.28
CA ASN A 189 28.98 16.64 9.58
C ASN A 189 29.98 17.81 9.68
N GLU A 190 30.21 18.54 8.58
CA GLU A 190 31.18 19.65 8.53
C GLU A 190 30.45 21.02 8.46
N SER A 191 30.27 21.62 7.31
CA SER A 191 29.69 22.98 7.20
C SER A 191 28.19 23.04 7.44
N GLY A 192 27.51 21.89 7.40
CA GLY A 192 26.07 21.75 7.52
C GLY A 192 25.34 21.90 6.19
N LEU A 193 24.12 21.37 6.11
CA LEU A 193 23.30 21.46 4.90
C LEU A 193 22.93 22.90 4.57
N LEU A 194 22.81 23.20 3.30
CA LEU A 194 22.33 24.51 2.80
C LEU A 194 20.91 24.78 3.32
N ASP A 195 20.65 26.00 3.77
CA ASP A 195 19.38 26.38 4.40
C ASP A 195 18.25 26.70 3.39
N VAL A 196 18.60 26.86 2.12
CA VAL A 196 17.64 27.20 1.02
C VAL A 196 17.86 26.24 -0.13
N GLU A 197 16.76 25.71 -0.69
CA GLU A 197 16.80 24.78 -1.82
C GLU A 197 17.80 23.62 -1.58
N THR A 198 17.84 23.13 -0.36
CA THR A 198 18.75 22.06 0.11
C THR A 198 18.73 20.84 -0.79
N TYR A 199 17.52 20.45 -1.23
CA TYR A 199 17.26 19.27 -2.05
C TYR A 199 16.84 19.68 -3.46
N GLU A 200 17.55 19.17 -4.47
CA GLU A 200 17.18 19.26 -5.88
C GLU A 200 16.70 17.88 -6.36
N TYR A 201 15.42 17.79 -6.67
CA TYR A 201 14.75 16.55 -7.10
C TYR A 201 14.76 16.48 -8.62
N CYS A 202 15.36 15.42 -9.17
CA CYS A 202 15.54 15.23 -10.59
C CYS A 202 14.89 13.93 -11.07
N ILE A 203 14.49 13.91 -12.35
CA ILE A 203 13.85 12.75 -12.98
C ILE A 203 14.46 12.42 -14.33
N GLY A 204 14.46 11.15 -14.68
CA GLY A 204 14.96 10.62 -15.94
C GLY A 204 16.49 10.47 -15.98
N GLU A 205 16.99 9.86 -17.06
CA GLU A 205 18.43 9.62 -17.23
C GLU A 205 19.22 10.92 -17.42
N ALA A 206 18.59 11.95 -17.96
CA ALA A 206 19.18 13.28 -18.09
C ALA A 206 19.16 14.09 -16.80
N GLU A 207 18.62 13.56 -15.72
CA GLU A 207 18.49 14.22 -14.40
C GLU A 207 17.82 15.61 -14.53
N ALA A 208 16.72 15.69 -15.31
CA ALA A 208 15.96 16.93 -15.44
C ALA A 208 15.37 17.32 -14.09
N VAL A 209 15.52 18.59 -13.70
CA VAL A 209 15.03 19.10 -12.43
C VAL A 209 13.50 19.11 -12.46
N ASP A 210 12.85 18.38 -11.54
CA ASP A 210 11.41 18.35 -11.31
C ASP A 210 10.99 19.36 -10.23
N GLY A 211 11.85 19.56 -9.22
CA GLY A 211 11.63 20.52 -8.16
C GLY A 211 12.81 20.74 -7.25
N LYS A 212 12.72 21.81 -6.44
CA LYS A 212 13.66 22.12 -5.38
C LYS A 212 12.91 22.43 -4.09
N SER A 213 13.47 22.04 -2.96
CA SER A 213 12.82 22.20 -1.66
C SER A 213 13.84 22.21 -0.52
N VAL A 214 13.42 22.76 0.61
CA VAL A 214 14.09 22.56 1.90
C VAL A 214 13.57 21.30 2.61
N ASN A 215 12.45 20.74 2.15
CA ASN A 215 11.86 19.54 2.73
C ASN A 215 12.51 18.29 2.17
N SER A 216 12.78 17.35 3.03
CA SER A 216 13.31 16.03 2.67
C SER A 216 12.28 15.08 2.07
N THR A 217 10.99 15.40 2.12
CA THR A 217 9.91 14.64 1.46
C THR A 217 9.43 15.38 0.22
N TYR A 218 9.31 14.65 -0.88
CA TYR A 218 8.90 15.20 -2.18
C TYR A 218 8.03 14.22 -2.95
N GLU A 219 7.05 14.73 -3.68
CA GLU A 219 6.19 13.97 -4.56
C GLU A 219 6.45 14.33 -6.03
N TYR A 220 7.03 13.39 -6.78
CA TYR A 220 7.10 13.49 -8.25
C TYR A 220 5.71 13.22 -8.83
N LYS A 221 5.13 14.17 -9.54
CA LYS A 221 3.79 14.07 -10.15
C LYS A 221 3.66 14.74 -11.51
N ASN A 222 4.71 15.32 -12.01
CA ASN A 222 4.69 16.04 -13.28
C ASN A 222 4.89 15.09 -14.46
N GLY A 223 3.79 14.74 -15.13
CA GLY A 223 3.82 13.99 -16.40
C GLY A 223 4.19 12.52 -16.28
N LEU A 224 4.13 11.93 -15.08
CA LEU A 224 4.38 10.50 -14.91
C LEU A 224 3.29 9.68 -15.60
N GLN A 225 3.70 8.62 -16.29
CA GLN A 225 2.81 7.66 -16.93
C GLN A 225 2.70 6.39 -16.08
N PRO A 226 1.55 5.72 -16.08
CA PRO A 226 1.37 4.45 -15.39
C PRO A 226 2.33 3.36 -15.88
N GLU A 227 2.63 2.39 -15.03
CA GLU A 227 3.49 1.22 -15.31
C GLU A 227 4.86 1.58 -15.91
N THR A 228 5.32 2.80 -15.70
CA THR A 228 6.56 3.31 -16.29
C THR A 228 7.64 3.45 -15.23
N GLU A 229 8.84 2.94 -15.54
CA GLU A 229 10.00 3.05 -14.65
C GLU A 229 10.69 4.39 -14.85
N TYR A 230 10.93 5.10 -13.76
CA TYR A 230 11.64 6.36 -13.72
C TYR A 230 12.89 6.23 -12.86
N LYS A 231 14.00 6.79 -13.33
CA LYS A 231 15.16 7.07 -12.49
C LYS A 231 14.90 8.38 -11.75
N LEU A 232 14.91 8.33 -10.43
CA LEU A 232 14.75 9.47 -9.55
C LEU A 232 16.11 9.75 -8.92
N THR A 233 16.56 10.99 -9.02
CA THR A 233 17.85 11.43 -8.46
C THR A 233 17.60 12.60 -7.53
N VAL A 234 18.24 12.58 -6.36
CA VAL A 234 18.22 13.73 -5.45
C VAL A 234 19.65 14.20 -5.26
N LYS A 235 19.87 15.49 -5.41
CA LYS A 235 21.11 16.18 -5.13
C LYS A 235 20.93 17.04 -3.90
N VAL A 236 21.90 17.01 -3.02
CA VAL A 236 21.89 17.75 -1.75
C VAL A 236 23.16 18.55 -1.67
N ARG A 237 23.05 19.82 -1.28
CA ARG A 237 24.21 20.69 -1.12
C ARG A 237 24.39 21.11 0.32
N ASP A 238 25.66 21.19 0.73
CA ASP A 238 26.08 21.81 1.97
C ASP A 238 26.33 23.33 1.82
N LYS A 239 26.67 23.98 2.91
CA LYS A 239 27.02 25.41 2.95
C LYS A 239 28.34 25.75 2.28
N ALA A 240 29.21 24.77 2.12
CA ALA A 240 30.47 24.90 1.38
C ALA A 240 30.30 24.78 -0.15
N GLY A 241 29.14 24.28 -0.61
CA GLY A 241 28.82 24.08 -2.02
C GLY A 241 29.15 22.69 -2.54
N ASN A 242 29.57 21.75 -1.68
CA ASN A 242 29.79 20.37 -2.09
C ASN A 242 28.43 19.69 -2.34
N GLU A 243 28.36 18.85 -3.37
CA GLU A 243 27.13 18.19 -3.78
C GLU A 243 27.19 16.68 -3.54
N GLY A 244 26.33 16.19 -2.66
CA GLY A 244 26.02 14.79 -2.51
C GLY A 244 24.83 14.39 -3.36
N LYS A 245 24.78 13.13 -3.82
CA LYS A 245 23.67 12.67 -4.65
C LYS A 245 23.36 11.19 -4.42
N ALA A 246 22.07 10.85 -4.55
CA ALA A 246 21.60 9.47 -4.62
C ALA A 246 20.61 9.29 -5.78
N SER A 247 20.48 8.06 -6.26
CA SER A 247 19.52 7.73 -7.32
C SER A 247 18.89 6.39 -7.06
N ILE A 248 17.60 6.27 -7.41
CA ILE A 248 16.87 4.99 -7.40
C ILE A 248 16.06 4.86 -8.69
N LYS A 249 15.66 3.65 -9.01
CA LYS A 249 14.66 3.37 -10.05
C LYS A 249 13.36 2.93 -9.40
N GLN A 250 12.26 3.56 -9.79
CA GLN A 250 10.94 3.25 -9.28
C GLN A 250 9.92 3.25 -10.42
N ARG A 251 9.05 2.24 -10.42
CA ARG A 251 7.95 2.13 -11.37
C ARG A 251 6.67 2.68 -10.75
N THR A 252 5.92 3.49 -11.49
CA THR A 252 4.55 3.90 -11.16
C THR A 252 3.61 2.71 -11.16
N SER A 253 2.52 2.82 -10.41
CA SER A 253 1.50 1.78 -10.34
C SER A 253 0.76 1.62 -11.67
N LYS A 254 0.15 0.45 -11.85
CA LYS A 254 -0.75 0.18 -12.97
C LYS A 254 -2.07 0.92 -12.80
N ILE A 255 -2.65 1.41 -13.89
CA ILE A 255 -4.05 1.83 -13.90
C ILE A 255 -4.93 0.58 -13.94
N TYR A 256 -5.78 0.46 -12.96
CA TYR A 256 -6.84 -0.52 -12.99
C TYR A 256 -8.16 0.14 -13.36
N PRO A 257 -8.93 -0.43 -14.31
CA PRO A 257 -10.25 0.10 -14.67
C PRO A 257 -11.20 -0.03 -13.48
N THR A 258 -12.20 0.86 -13.42
CA THR A 258 -13.26 0.76 -12.42
C THR A 258 -14.28 -0.31 -12.76
N ILE A 259 -15.06 -0.72 -11.76
CA ILE A 259 -16.15 -1.68 -11.95
C ILE A 259 -17.19 -1.14 -12.94
N GLU A 260 -17.44 0.17 -12.95
CA GLU A 260 -18.41 0.81 -13.86
C GLU A 260 -17.96 0.72 -15.33
N ALA A 261 -16.66 0.68 -15.58
CA ALA A 261 -16.09 0.57 -16.94
C ALA A 261 -15.93 -0.88 -17.40
N THR A 262 -16.01 -1.86 -16.49
CA THR A 262 -15.60 -3.23 -16.76
C THR A 262 -16.73 -4.23 -16.64
N LEU A 263 -17.49 -4.19 -15.52
CA LEU A 263 -18.43 -5.26 -15.18
C LEU A 263 -19.69 -5.21 -16.04
N LYS A 264 -20.16 -6.39 -16.38
CA LYS A 264 -21.44 -6.62 -17.10
C LYS A 264 -22.29 -7.62 -16.33
N GLU A 265 -23.60 -7.56 -16.54
CA GLU A 265 -24.52 -8.56 -16.00
C GLU A 265 -24.11 -9.97 -16.44
N GLY A 266 -24.07 -10.89 -15.48
CA GLY A 266 -23.62 -12.25 -15.69
C GLY A 266 -22.12 -12.49 -15.46
N ASP A 267 -21.28 -11.45 -15.33
CA ASP A 267 -19.87 -11.61 -14.98
C ASP A 267 -19.73 -12.16 -13.56
N TYR A 268 -18.72 -13.01 -13.35
CA TYR A 268 -18.36 -13.49 -12.03
C TYR A 268 -17.35 -12.58 -11.34
N VAL A 269 -17.56 -12.37 -10.02
CA VAL A 269 -16.70 -11.58 -9.17
C VAL A 269 -16.43 -12.30 -7.84
N LEU A 270 -15.32 -12.03 -7.20
CA LEU A 270 -15.03 -12.47 -5.83
C LEU A 270 -15.41 -11.36 -4.85
N TYR A 271 -16.15 -11.75 -3.81
CA TYR A 271 -16.55 -10.89 -2.70
C TYR A 271 -16.08 -11.52 -1.39
N GLU A 272 -15.24 -10.85 -0.64
CA GLU A 272 -14.90 -11.25 0.72
C GLU A 272 -15.94 -10.71 1.70
N ASP A 273 -16.63 -11.60 2.37
CA ASP A 273 -17.65 -11.25 3.36
C ASP A 273 -17.04 -10.84 4.71
N ALA A 274 -17.90 -10.42 5.66
CA ALA A 274 -17.48 -9.98 6.99
C ALA A 274 -16.83 -11.09 7.84
N PHE A 275 -16.99 -12.34 7.44
CA PHE A 275 -16.40 -13.52 8.11
C PHE A 275 -15.08 -13.95 7.46
N GLY A 276 -14.59 -13.20 6.47
CA GLY A 276 -13.38 -13.53 5.71
C GLY A 276 -13.57 -14.63 4.67
N THR A 277 -14.81 -15.00 4.38
CA THR A 277 -15.11 -16.01 3.36
C THR A 277 -15.15 -15.38 1.97
N GLN A 278 -14.42 -15.96 1.02
CA GLN A 278 -14.48 -15.58 -0.39
C GLN A 278 -15.75 -16.15 -1.03
N GLN A 279 -16.75 -15.32 -1.20
CA GLN A 279 -17.99 -15.65 -1.91
C GLN A 279 -17.79 -15.45 -3.41
N LYS A 280 -18.04 -16.49 -4.21
CA LYS A 280 -18.14 -16.32 -5.66
C LYS A 280 -19.54 -15.77 -5.99
N CYS A 281 -19.57 -14.59 -6.55
CA CYS A 281 -20.79 -13.87 -6.89
C CYS A 281 -20.90 -13.66 -8.40
N MET A 282 -22.09 -13.32 -8.86
CA MET A 282 -22.35 -12.91 -10.23
C MET A 282 -22.92 -11.49 -10.23
N VAL A 283 -22.59 -10.68 -11.21
CA VAL A 283 -23.17 -9.36 -11.40
C VAL A 283 -24.65 -9.52 -11.75
N LEU A 284 -25.51 -9.15 -10.82
CA LEU A 284 -26.98 -9.20 -10.96
C LEU A 284 -27.49 -7.97 -11.71
N TYR A 285 -27.00 -6.79 -11.34
CA TYR A 285 -27.29 -5.52 -12.00
C TYR A 285 -26.00 -4.84 -12.38
N GLY A 286 -25.83 -4.60 -13.67
CA GLY A 286 -24.66 -3.91 -14.23
C GLY A 286 -24.81 -2.39 -14.23
N PRO A 287 -23.76 -1.67 -14.64
CA PRO A 287 -23.75 -0.20 -14.67
C PRO A 287 -24.74 0.41 -15.69
N GLU A 288 -25.18 -0.36 -16.68
CA GLU A 288 -26.14 0.08 -17.71
C GLU A 288 -27.60 -0.24 -17.36
N ASN A 289 -27.86 -0.89 -16.23
CA ASN A 289 -29.21 -1.28 -15.84
C ASN A 289 -30.03 -0.06 -15.41
N LYS A 290 -30.99 0.33 -16.26
CA LYS A 290 -31.82 1.54 -16.06
C LYS A 290 -33.04 1.30 -15.18
N ASN A 291 -33.26 0.09 -14.69
CA ASN A 291 -34.46 -0.25 -13.90
C ASN A 291 -34.39 0.32 -12.48
N TYR A 292 -33.20 0.80 -12.04
CA TYR A 292 -32.99 1.40 -10.74
C TYR A 292 -32.35 2.77 -10.89
N SER A 293 -32.81 3.73 -10.11
CA SER A 293 -32.42 5.14 -10.17
C SER A 293 -30.97 5.40 -9.75
N SER A 294 -30.29 4.42 -9.17
CA SER A 294 -28.98 4.60 -8.57
C SER A 294 -27.79 4.16 -9.44
N TYR A 295 -28.00 3.54 -10.60
CA TYR A 295 -26.92 3.04 -11.50
C TYR A 295 -25.79 2.27 -10.77
N ARG A 296 -26.12 1.61 -9.66
CA ARG A 296 -25.12 0.99 -8.79
C ARG A 296 -25.07 -0.50 -9.05
N ILE A 297 -23.86 -1.00 -9.25
CA ILE A 297 -23.63 -2.42 -9.50
C ILE A 297 -24.00 -3.22 -8.26
N GLN A 298 -24.81 -4.27 -8.48
CA GLN A 298 -25.14 -5.24 -7.45
C GLN A 298 -24.73 -6.64 -7.90
N ILE A 299 -24.14 -7.38 -6.98
CA ILE A 299 -23.72 -8.76 -7.18
C ILE A 299 -24.53 -9.69 -6.29
N ILE A 300 -24.73 -10.93 -6.72
CA ILE A 300 -25.46 -11.97 -5.99
C ILE A 300 -24.60 -13.21 -5.84
N THR A 301 -24.65 -13.86 -4.66
CA THR A 301 -23.94 -15.15 -4.48
C THR A 301 -24.37 -16.16 -5.53
N ALA A 302 -23.39 -16.79 -6.18
CA ALA A 302 -23.58 -17.68 -7.31
C ALA A 302 -23.40 -19.14 -6.92
N LYS A 303 -24.22 -20.03 -7.53
CA LYS A 303 -23.94 -21.46 -7.49
C LYS A 303 -22.71 -21.76 -8.33
N THR A 304 -21.77 -22.46 -7.74
CA THR A 304 -20.56 -22.93 -8.40
C THR A 304 -20.27 -24.38 -8.01
N ALA A 305 -19.26 -25.00 -8.59
CA ALA A 305 -18.88 -26.38 -8.26
C ALA A 305 -18.64 -26.61 -6.76
N ASN A 306 -18.17 -25.58 -6.05
CA ASN A 306 -17.81 -25.65 -4.62
C ASN A 306 -18.72 -24.82 -3.70
N SER A 307 -19.81 -24.27 -4.22
CA SER A 307 -20.75 -23.43 -3.47
C SER A 307 -22.16 -23.59 -3.99
N THR A 308 -23.13 -23.58 -3.09
CA THR A 308 -24.57 -23.60 -3.42
C THR A 308 -25.08 -22.21 -3.83
N GLY A 309 -24.33 -21.15 -3.58
CA GLY A 309 -24.79 -19.76 -3.70
C GLY A 309 -25.73 -19.34 -2.56
N ILE A 310 -25.87 -20.17 -1.54
CA ILE A 310 -26.63 -19.90 -0.32
C ILE A 310 -25.69 -19.43 0.77
N VAL A 311 -26.08 -18.41 1.51
CA VAL A 311 -25.45 -17.97 2.74
C VAL A 311 -26.46 -18.01 3.88
N GLY A 312 -25.97 -18.16 5.08
CA GLY A 312 -26.79 -18.24 6.28
C GLY A 312 -27.73 -19.45 6.31
N ASN A 313 -28.35 -19.59 7.46
CA ASN A 313 -29.45 -20.49 7.68
C ASN A 313 -30.41 -19.77 8.63
N VAL A 314 -31.59 -19.42 8.17
CA VAL A 314 -32.54 -18.57 8.88
C VAL A 314 -33.82 -19.35 9.12
N GLY A 315 -34.04 -19.67 10.39
CA GLY A 315 -35.31 -20.22 10.84
C GLY A 315 -36.37 -19.14 10.90
N LEU A 316 -37.47 -19.34 10.21
CA LEU A 316 -38.62 -18.45 10.26
C LEU A 316 -39.83 -19.18 10.85
N GLY A 317 -40.47 -18.52 11.82
CA GLY A 317 -41.65 -19.01 12.52
C GLY A 317 -41.35 -19.82 13.78
N THR A 318 -42.40 -19.99 14.59
CA THR A 318 -42.42 -20.84 15.78
C THR A 318 -43.62 -21.73 15.70
N GLU A 319 -43.39 -23.03 15.68
CA GLU A 319 -44.48 -24.04 15.62
C GLU A 319 -45.48 -23.82 16.76
N GLY A 320 -46.74 -23.70 16.43
CA GLY A 320 -47.81 -23.51 17.42
C GLY A 320 -47.98 -22.09 17.99
N ASP A 321 -47.08 -21.17 17.74
CA ASP A 321 -47.18 -19.76 18.17
C ASP A 321 -47.65 -18.82 17.05
N PHE A 322 -48.93 -18.74 16.92
CA PHE A 322 -49.56 -17.88 15.88
C PHE A 322 -49.22 -16.39 16.09
N ASN A 323 -49.17 -15.91 17.32
CA ASN A 323 -48.91 -14.48 17.58
C ASN A 323 -47.48 -14.09 17.21
N ALA A 324 -46.48 -14.92 17.61
CA ALA A 324 -45.13 -14.72 17.20
C ALA A 324 -44.94 -14.74 15.69
N ASN A 325 -45.57 -15.68 15.01
CA ASN A 325 -45.51 -15.80 13.56
C ASN A 325 -46.20 -14.64 12.81
N ARG A 326 -47.28 -14.10 13.39
CA ARG A 326 -47.93 -12.89 12.87
C ARG A 326 -47.02 -11.67 12.95
N GLU A 327 -46.35 -11.49 14.09
CA GLU A 327 -45.37 -10.39 14.28
C GLU A 327 -44.17 -10.57 13.37
N LEU A 328 -43.67 -11.77 13.25
CA LEU A 328 -42.57 -12.11 12.34
C LEU A 328 -42.97 -11.83 10.88
N TYR A 329 -44.16 -12.24 10.43
CA TYR A 329 -44.67 -11.96 9.09
C TYR A 329 -44.54 -10.47 8.75
N ASN A 330 -44.90 -9.57 9.68
CA ASN A 330 -44.80 -8.14 9.46
C ASN A 330 -43.37 -7.61 9.35
N LYS A 331 -42.40 -8.31 9.92
CA LYS A 331 -40.97 -7.89 9.98
C LYS A 331 -40.05 -8.77 9.14
N VAL A 332 -40.56 -9.75 8.42
CA VAL A 332 -39.74 -10.78 7.80
C VAL A 332 -38.75 -10.24 6.78
N ILE A 333 -39.09 -9.18 6.07
CA ILE A 333 -38.19 -8.52 5.10
C ILE A 333 -37.03 -7.90 5.84
N THR A 334 -37.31 -7.11 6.88
CA THR A 334 -36.27 -6.51 7.73
C THR A 334 -35.43 -7.59 8.42
N THR A 335 -36.05 -8.65 8.96
CA THR A 335 -35.36 -9.77 9.58
C THR A 335 -34.36 -10.43 8.63
N LEU A 336 -34.77 -10.77 7.40
CA LEU A 336 -33.88 -11.38 6.41
C LEU A 336 -32.77 -10.43 5.95
N ASN A 337 -33.05 -9.13 5.88
CA ASN A 337 -32.01 -8.15 5.52
C ASN A 337 -31.04 -7.85 6.65
N GLU A 338 -31.48 -7.89 7.92
CA GLU A 338 -30.58 -7.82 9.07
C GLU A 338 -29.62 -9.01 9.10
N GLU A 339 -30.09 -10.22 8.77
CA GLU A 339 -29.23 -11.39 8.60
C GLU A 339 -28.22 -11.19 7.45
N ALA A 340 -28.69 -10.69 6.31
CA ALA A 340 -27.81 -10.41 5.16
C ALA A 340 -26.74 -9.35 5.47
N GLU A 341 -27.11 -8.31 6.23
CA GLU A 341 -26.18 -7.23 6.59
C GLU A 341 -25.01 -7.72 7.45
N LYS A 342 -25.12 -8.85 8.15
CA LYS A 342 -24.01 -9.47 8.89
C LYS A 342 -22.86 -9.93 7.97
N TYR A 343 -23.13 -10.16 6.71
CA TYR A 343 -22.15 -10.54 5.69
C TYR A 343 -21.44 -9.34 5.05
N ARG A 344 -21.84 -8.11 5.37
CA ARG A 344 -21.21 -6.91 4.83
C ARG A 344 -19.91 -6.58 5.56
N LYS A 345 -18.78 -6.70 4.87
CA LYS A 345 -17.48 -6.22 5.37
C LYS A 345 -17.49 -4.68 5.38
N LYS A 346 -17.49 -4.08 6.58
CA LYS A 346 -17.64 -2.63 6.79
C LYS A 346 -16.33 -1.88 6.63
N GLU A 347 -15.27 -2.37 7.28
CA GLU A 347 -13.93 -1.79 7.23
C GLU A 347 -13.20 -2.32 6.00
N ASP A 348 -12.58 -1.43 5.24
CA ASP A 348 -11.85 -1.72 3.99
C ASP A 348 -12.63 -2.55 2.96
N GLY A 349 -13.95 -2.70 3.18
CA GLY A 349 -14.82 -3.48 2.31
C GLY A 349 -15.31 -2.69 1.09
N ILE A 350 -15.55 -3.41 0.00
CA ILE A 350 -16.08 -2.89 -1.27
C ILE A 350 -17.61 -2.76 -1.28
N ALA A 351 -18.29 -3.27 -0.25
CA ALA A 351 -19.76 -3.30 -0.14
C ALA A 351 -20.32 -2.03 0.50
N GLU A 352 -21.33 -1.45 -0.13
CA GLU A 352 -22.13 -0.36 0.43
C GLU A 352 -23.30 -0.88 1.26
N ILE A 353 -24.05 -1.86 0.72
CA ILE A 353 -25.19 -2.51 1.35
C ILE A 353 -25.12 -4.01 1.07
N ALA A 354 -25.53 -4.81 2.04
CA ALA A 354 -25.85 -6.22 1.85
C ALA A 354 -27.32 -6.48 2.19
N ARG A 355 -28.00 -7.24 1.36
CA ARG A 355 -29.43 -7.55 1.49
C ARG A 355 -29.76 -8.97 1.08
N CYS A 356 -30.86 -9.48 1.54
CA CYS A 356 -31.44 -10.71 1.04
C CYS A 356 -32.08 -10.48 -0.35
N VAL A 357 -31.90 -11.42 -1.25
CA VAL A 357 -32.55 -11.42 -2.56
C VAL A 357 -34.09 -11.31 -2.42
N GLY A 358 -34.73 -10.56 -3.32
CA GLY A 358 -36.16 -10.33 -3.29
C GLY A 358 -36.63 -9.11 -2.49
N SER A 359 -35.72 -8.40 -1.78
CA SER A 359 -36.00 -7.08 -1.22
C SER A 359 -35.85 -5.98 -2.27
N VAL A 360 -36.35 -4.78 -1.97
CA VAL A 360 -36.19 -3.63 -2.88
C VAL A 360 -34.74 -3.23 -2.99
N PRO A 361 -34.12 -3.19 -4.18
CA PRO A 361 -32.71 -2.91 -4.34
C PRO A 361 -32.22 -1.59 -3.73
N ASP A 362 -33.00 -0.52 -3.80
CA ASP A 362 -32.64 0.80 -3.28
C ASP A 362 -33.19 1.09 -1.88
N ASN A 363 -34.13 0.28 -1.41
CA ASN A 363 -34.71 0.38 -0.07
C ASN A 363 -34.96 -1.03 0.50
N PRO A 364 -33.91 -1.76 0.88
CA PRO A 364 -34.02 -3.16 1.26
C PRO A 364 -34.98 -3.41 2.43
N ASN A 365 -35.11 -2.46 3.33
CA ASN A 365 -36.00 -2.58 4.51
C ASN A 365 -37.44 -2.10 4.26
N TYR A 366 -37.80 -1.91 3.00
CA TYR A 366 -39.17 -1.56 2.66
C TYR A 366 -40.13 -2.75 2.87
N ASP A 367 -40.91 -2.70 3.94
CA ASP A 367 -41.88 -3.76 4.30
C ASP A 367 -43.19 -3.70 3.50
N GLY A 368 -43.31 -2.75 2.62
CA GLY A 368 -44.55 -2.58 1.85
C GLY A 368 -45.73 -2.00 2.66
N ALA A 369 -46.88 -1.86 2.02
CA ALA A 369 -48.15 -1.53 2.69
C ALA A 369 -48.86 -2.83 3.09
N GLY A 370 -49.67 -2.82 4.13
CA GLY A 370 -50.50 -3.96 4.50
C GLY A 370 -49.92 -4.85 5.61
N MET A 371 -49.64 -4.23 6.75
CA MET A 371 -49.30 -5.00 7.96
C MET A 371 -50.50 -5.86 8.42
N PHE A 372 -50.20 -7.06 8.89
CA PHE A 372 -51.16 -7.94 9.51
C PHE A 372 -51.49 -7.42 10.91
N THR A 373 -52.45 -6.52 11.00
CA THR A 373 -52.93 -5.94 12.26
C THR A 373 -53.98 -6.84 12.93
N SER A 374 -54.30 -6.56 14.15
CA SER A 374 -54.87 -7.38 15.21
C SER A 374 -56.29 -7.96 15.02
N SER A 375 -56.98 -7.83 13.92
CA SER A 375 -58.28 -8.42 13.79
C SER A 375 -58.18 -9.89 13.40
N TYR A 376 -58.43 -10.74 14.35
CA TYR A 376 -58.61 -12.17 14.12
C TYR A 376 -59.89 -12.39 13.32
N GLY A 377 -59.76 -12.79 12.13
CA GLY A 377 -60.87 -13.18 11.30
C GLY A 377 -60.42 -13.48 9.89
N TYR A 378 -61.00 -14.52 9.35
CA TYR A 378 -60.97 -14.74 7.92
C TYR A 378 -61.49 -13.47 7.24
N MET A 379 -60.67 -12.89 6.40
CA MET A 379 -61.09 -11.75 5.58
C MET A 379 -60.73 -12.03 4.13
N SER A 380 -61.78 -12.24 3.32
CA SER A 380 -61.61 -12.29 1.86
C SER A 380 -60.95 -11.04 1.28
N SER A 381 -60.99 -9.95 2.03
CA SER A 381 -60.30 -8.68 1.73
C SER A 381 -58.77 -8.70 1.90
N TYR A 382 -58.20 -9.65 2.62
CA TYR A 382 -56.74 -9.75 2.73
C TYR A 382 -56.06 -9.85 1.36
N ASN A 383 -56.66 -10.60 0.45
CA ASN A 383 -56.16 -10.70 -0.93
C ASN A 383 -56.07 -9.35 -1.64
N GLY A 384 -56.98 -8.39 -1.35
CA GLY A 384 -56.95 -7.04 -1.89
C GLY A 384 -55.93 -6.15 -1.17
N THR A 385 -55.77 -6.34 0.16
CA THR A 385 -54.92 -5.47 0.97
C THR A 385 -53.44 -5.84 0.86
N PHE A 386 -53.12 -7.13 0.73
CA PHE A 386 -51.72 -7.64 0.78
C PHE A 386 -51.21 -8.11 -0.59
N LYS A 387 -52.11 -8.31 -1.58
CA LYS A 387 -51.78 -8.92 -2.87
C LYS A 387 -50.66 -8.20 -3.65
N ASN A 388 -50.58 -6.89 -3.50
CA ASN A 388 -49.66 -6.05 -4.27
C ASN A 388 -48.51 -5.50 -3.43
N THR A 389 -48.43 -5.88 -2.16
CA THR A 389 -47.46 -5.24 -1.24
C THR A 389 -46.02 -5.67 -1.48
N ASP A 390 -45.84 -6.85 -2.08
CA ASP A 390 -44.49 -7.45 -2.20
C ASP A 390 -44.22 -7.95 -3.64
N GLU A 391 -44.61 -7.19 -4.64
CA GLU A 391 -44.16 -7.43 -6.02
C GLU A 391 -42.67 -7.01 -6.22
N ASN A 392 -42.07 -6.41 -5.21
CA ASN A 392 -40.69 -5.97 -5.21
C ASN A 392 -39.67 -7.10 -5.46
N TYR A 393 -40.01 -8.34 -5.09
CA TYR A 393 -39.20 -9.53 -5.39
C TYR A 393 -39.07 -9.74 -6.90
N LYS A 394 -40.00 -9.25 -7.70
CA LYS A 394 -39.99 -9.45 -9.15
C LYS A 394 -38.74 -8.94 -9.80
N ALA A 395 -38.24 -7.82 -9.36
CA ALA A 395 -37.03 -7.23 -9.91
C ALA A 395 -35.87 -8.21 -9.88
N ASP A 396 -35.56 -8.71 -8.69
CA ASP A 396 -34.45 -9.69 -8.53
C ASP A 396 -34.79 -11.02 -9.20
N TYR A 397 -36.05 -11.50 -9.05
CA TYR A 397 -36.45 -12.79 -9.60
C TYR A 397 -36.44 -12.80 -11.13
N ASP A 398 -36.96 -11.75 -11.77
CA ASP A 398 -36.96 -11.60 -13.22
C ASP A 398 -35.53 -11.47 -13.76
N GLN A 399 -34.68 -10.72 -13.09
CA GLN A 399 -33.25 -10.58 -13.45
C GLN A 399 -32.51 -11.91 -13.30
N MET A 400 -32.73 -12.63 -12.20
CA MET A 400 -32.13 -13.97 -12.01
C MET A 400 -32.64 -14.95 -13.07
N THR A 401 -33.90 -14.84 -13.50
CA THR A 401 -34.49 -15.66 -14.57
C THR A 401 -33.85 -15.34 -15.91
N ALA A 402 -33.67 -14.06 -16.23
CA ALA A 402 -32.96 -13.60 -17.43
C ALA A 402 -31.51 -14.12 -17.50
N LEU A 403 -30.85 -14.16 -16.37
CA LEU A 403 -29.48 -14.70 -16.24
C LEU A 403 -29.43 -16.24 -16.05
N SER A 404 -30.61 -16.91 -15.98
CA SER A 404 -30.73 -18.36 -15.76
C SER A 404 -30.07 -18.86 -14.45
N ILE A 405 -30.10 -18.04 -13.41
CA ILE A 405 -29.42 -18.32 -12.13
C ILE A 405 -30.36 -18.53 -10.93
N ASN A 406 -31.66 -18.59 -11.14
CA ASN A 406 -32.63 -18.85 -10.08
C ASN A 406 -32.69 -20.32 -9.62
N ASN A 407 -32.33 -21.26 -10.46
CA ASN A 407 -32.20 -22.68 -10.10
C ASN A 407 -30.82 -23.02 -9.56
N ILE A 408 -30.72 -23.19 -8.26
CA ILE A 408 -29.47 -23.58 -7.58
C ILE A 408 -29.52 -24.97 -6.95
N GLY A 409 -30.62 -25.72 -7.17
CA GLY A 409 -30.81 -27.06 -6.62
C GLY A 409 -31.20 -27.10 -5.14
N GLN A 410 -31.46 -25.93 -4.54
CA GLN A 410 -31.84 -25.79 -3.12
C GLN A 410 -32.97 -24.76 -3.01
N VAL A 411 -33.77 -24.90 -1.92
CA VAL A 411 -34.76 -23.91 -1.52
C VAL A 411 -34.07 -22.75 -0.80
N TYR A 412 -34.51 -21.53 -1.09
CA TYR A 412 -33.99 -20.34 -0.38
C TYR A 412 -35.05 -19.27 -0.19
N TRP A 413 -34.90 -18.48 0.88
CA TRP A 413 -35.76 -17.35 1.17
C TRP A 413 -35.65 -16.24 0.13
N LEU A 414 -36.77 -15.64 -0.20
CA LEU A 414 -36.87 -14.33 -0.85
C LEU A 414 -37.44 -13.34 0.18
N ALA A 415 -36.80 -12.19 0.35
CA ALA A 415 -37.28 -11.16 1.29
C ALA A 415 -38.54 -10.50 0.78
N SER A 416 -39.60 -11.25 0.78
CA SER A 416 -40.93 -10.86 0.24
C SER A 416 -42.02 -11.65 0.91
N ARG A 417 -43.13 -10.98 1.18
CA ARG A 417 -44.32 -11.58 1.80
C ARG A 417 -45.39 -11.88 0.74
N VAL A 418 -46.26 -12.81 1.07
CA VAL A 418 -47.43 -13.08 0.27
C VAL A 418 -48.59 -13.53 1.17
N VAL A 419 -49.78 -13.12 0.79
CA VAL A 419 -51.03 -13.63 1.35
C VAL A 419 -51.86 -14.30 0.25
N ASN A 420 -52.29 -15.50 0.52
CA ASN A 420 -53.26 -16.23 -0.32
C ASN A 420 -54.54 -16.41 0.47
N SER A 421 -55.64 -15.85 0.00
CA SER A 421 -56.95 -16.03 0.60
C SER A 421 -57.82 -16.95 -0.23
N TYR A 422 -58.38 -17.93 0.43
CA TYR A 422 -59.29 -18.93 -0.13
C TYR A 422 -60.67 -18.81 0.54
N SER A 423 -61.63 -19.60 0.08
CA SER A 423 -63.01 -19.54 0.59
C SER A 423 -63.15 -19.82 2.10
N TYR A 424 -62.17 -20.56 2.68
CA TYR A 424 -62.24 -21.01 4.09
C TYR A 424 -61.03 -20.63 4.92
N TYR A 425 -59.97 -20.11 4.32
CA TYR A 425 -58.76 -19.72 5.07
C TYR A 425 -57.95 -18.68 4.34
N SER A 426 -57.07 -18.00 5.07
CA SER A 426 -56.02 -17.14 4.57
C SER A 426 -54.66 -17.61 5.05
N LEU A 427 -53.70 -17.67 4.13
CA LEU A 427 -52.30 -18.07 4.38
C LEU A 427 -51.40 -16.86 4.31
N PHE A 428 -50.63 -16.65 5.36
CA PHE A 428 -49.60 -15.62 5.45
C PHE A 428 -48.25 -16.31 5.32
N SER A 429 -47.56 -15.98 4.27
CA SER A 429 -46.39 -16.74 3.81
C SER A 429 -45.21 -15.82 3.47
N VAL A 430 -44.00 -16.38 3.51
CA VAL A 430 -42.79 -15.81 2.95
C VAL A 430 -42.56 -16.46 1.58
N ARG A 431 -42.13 -15.68 0.62
CA ARG A 431 -41.77 -16.23 -0.70
C ARG A 431 -40.46 -17.01 -0.59
N ILE A 432 -40.42 -18.08 -1.38
CA ILE A 432 -39.22 -18.90 -1.58
C ILE A 432 -38.98 -19.14 -3.06
N ALA A 433 -37.72 -19.37 -3.43
CA ALA A 433 -37.45 -20.10 -4.66
C ALA A 433 -37.30 -21.59 -4.32
N SER A 434 -37.99 -22.43 -5.03
CA SER A 434 -37.91 -23.90 -4.88
C SER A 434 -36.56 -24.42 -5.37
N SER A 435 -36.24 -25.68 -5.11
CA SER A 435 -35.02 -26.32 -5.59
C SER A 435 -34.84 -26.32 -7.11
N SER A 436 -35.95 -26.19 -7.85
CA SER A 436 -35.96 -26.01 -9.32
C SER A 436 -35.92 -24.54 -9.76
N GLY A 437 -35.81 -23.58 -8.80
CA GLY A 437 -35.80 -22.15 -9.08
C GLY A 437 -37.16 -21.51 -9.28
N ASN A 438 -38.25 -22.27 -9.20
CA ASN A 438 -39.60 -21.74 -9.37
C ASN A 438 -40.04 -20.96 -8.13
N LEU A 439 -40.79 -19.89 -8.34
CA LEU A 439 -41.36 -19.11 -7.26
C LEU A 439 -42.41 -19.96 -6.51
N SER A 440 -42.32 -19.98 -5.21
CA SER A 440 -43.22 -20.66 -4.29
C SER A 440 -43.41 -19.87 -3.01
N ASN A 441 -44.13 -20.40 -2.06
CA ASN A 441 -44.42 -19.78 -0.79
C ASN A 441 -44.18 -20.77 0.34
N ASN A 442 -43.72 -20.28 1.46
CA ASN A 442 -43.65 -21.02 2.69
C ASN A 442 -44.54 -20.38 3.76
N TYR A 443 -45.35 -21.18 4.41
CA TYR A 443 -46.36 -20.67 5.33
C TYR A 443 -45.76 -20.33 6.68
N LEU A 444 -46.09 -19.14 7.23
CA LEU A 444 -45.82 -18.78 8.62
C LEU A 444 -47.04 -18.98 9.50
N CYS A 445 -48.19 -18.52 9.02
CA CYS A 445 -49.45 -18.73 9.75
C CYS A 445 -50.65 -18.81 8.82
N LEU A 446 -51.71 -19.44 9.34
CA LEU A 446 -52.97 -19.63 8.69
C LEU A 446 -54.10 -19.21 9.64
N VAL A 447 -55.13 -18.57 9.07
CA VAL A 447 -56.37 -18.22 9.76
C VAL A 447 -57.54 -18.84 8.99
N ASN A 448 -58.32 -19.69 9.64
CA ASN A 448 -59.51 -20.30 9.09
C ASN A 448 -60.74 -19.40 9.25
N SER A 449 -61.78 -19.70 8.49
CA SER A 449 -63.08 -19.00 8.54
C SER A 449 -63.83 -19.22 9.87
N ASP A 450 -63.52 -20.29 10.58
CA ASP A 450 -64.06 -20.59 11.92
C ASP A 450 -63.28 -19.94 13.07
N GLY A 451 -62.22 -19.16 12.73
CA GLY A 451 -61.36 -18.48 13.69
C GLY A 451 -60.23 -19.34 14.22
N SER A 452 -60.13 -20.61 13.85
CA SER A 452 -58.97 -21.41 14.19
C SER A 452 -57.72 -20.94 13.48
N THR A 453 -56.56 -21.06 14.17
CA THR A 453 -55.27 -20.56 13.68
C THR A 453 -54.22 -21.65 13.76
N TYR A 454 -53.26 -21.60 12.82
CA TYR A 454 -52.13 -22.50 12.80
C TYR A 454 -50.86 -21.68 12.58
N ALA A 455 -49.76 -22.16 13.13
CA ALA A 455 -48.41 -21.58 12.99
C ALA A 455 -47.45 -22.65 12.50
N TYR A 456 -46.54 -22.27 11.66
CA TYR A 456 -45.56 -23.15 11.02
C TYR A 456 -44.15 -22.59 11.23
N SER A 457 -43.13 -23.45 11.16
CA SER A 457 -41.74 -23.06 11.19
C SER A 457 -40.94 -23.79 10.12
N ASP A 458 -40.08 -23.11 9.48
CA ASP A 458 -39.11 -23.67 8.50
C ASP A 458 -37.78 -22.94 8.54
N GLU A 459 -36.72 -23.59 8.04
CA GLU A 459 -35.38 -23.08 8.06
C GLU A 459 -34.74 -23.25 6.67
N TYR A 460 -34.41 -22.15 6.03
CA TYR A 460 -33.69 -22.09 4.75
C TYR A 460 -32.62 -21.02 4.78
N GLY A 461 -31.62 -21.17 3.95
CA GLY A 461 -30.68 -20.10 3.66
C GLY A 461 -31.28 -19.06 2.70
N PHE A 462 -30.49 -18.05 2.38
CA PHE A 462 -30.85 -17.03 1.39
C PHE A 462 -29.67 -16.76 0.45
N ARG A 463 -29.94 -16.09 -0.67
CA ARG A 463 -28.90 -15.57 -1.53
C ARG A 463 -28.59 -14.13 -1.15
N LEU A 464 -27.31 -13.86 -0.92
CA LEU A 464 -26.82 -12.54 -0.57
C LEU A 464 -26.72 -11.67 -1.82
N VAL A 465 -27.30 -10.50 -1.77
CA VAL A 465 -27.12 -9.45 -2.78
C VAL A 465 -26.33 -8.31 -2.15
N VAL A 466 -25.23 -7.94 -2.79
CA VAL A 466 -24.32 -6.89 -2.32
C VAL A 466 -24.31 -5.76 -3.33
N ARG A 467 -24.57 -4.53 -2.87
CA ARG A 467 -24.35 -3.32 -3.65
C ARG A 467 -22.91 -2.86 -3.45
N LEU A 468 -22.20 -2.67 -4.55
CA LEU A 468 -20.81 -2.23 -4.52
C LEU A 468 -20.71 -0.72 -4.37
N LYS A 469 -19.65 -0.25 -3.69
CA LYS A 469 -19.28 1.16 -3.65
C LYS A 469 -18.83 1.61 -5.05
N SER A 470 -18.97 2.88 -5.37
CA SER A 470 -18.43 3.45 -6.60
C SER A 470 -16.92 3.56 -6.55
N GLY A 471 -16.28 3.53 -7.72
CA GLY A 471 -14.83 3.74 -7.85
C GLY A 471 -13.96 2.54 -7.50
N ILE A 472 -14.57 1.40 -7.15
CA ILE A 472 -13.86 0.13 -6.95
C ILE A 472 -13.13 -0.26 -8.23
N LYS A 473 -11.89 -0.77 -8.08
CA LYS A 473 -11.02 -1.17 -9.18
C LYS A 473 -11.14 -2.66 -9.47
N VAL A 474 -11.02 -3.02 -10.74
CA VAL A 474 -10.85 -4.40 -11.19
C VAL A 474 -9.35 -4.68 -11.33
N VAL A 475 -8.80 -5.42 -10.38
CA VAL A 475 -7.35 -5.65 -10.29
C VAL A 475 -6.90 -6.98 -10.86
N GLY A 476 -7.81 -7.85 -11.23
CA GLY A 476 -7.52 -9.16 -11.84
C GLY A 476 -8.76 -9.92 -12.27
N GLY A 477 -8.56 -11.07 -12.90
CA GLY A 477 -9.62 -11.91 -13.45
C GLY A 477 -10.09 -11.46 -14.84
N ASP A 478 -10.99 -12.26 -15.43
CA ASP A 478 -11.59 -12.00 -16.75
C ASP A 478 -13.13 -12.03 -16.72
N GLY A 479 -13.71 -12.22 -15.52
CA GLY A 479 -15.15 -12.27 -15.29
C GLY A 479 -15.80 -13.61 -15.62
N SER A 480 -15.03 -14.61 -16.01
CA SER A 480 -15.55 -15.98 -16.19
C SER A 480 -15.75 -16.68 -14.85
N GLU A 481 -16.52 -17.79 -14.84
CA GLU A 481 -16.68 -18.59 -13.62
C GLU A 481 -15.35 -19.18 -13.13
N SER A 482 -14.45 -19.52 -14.05
CA SER A 482 -13.13 -20.08 -13.71
C SER A 482 -12.14 -19.02 -13.22
N THR A 483 -12.27 -17.80 -13.69
CA THR A 483 -11.38 -16.67 -13.40
C THR A 483 -12.18 -15.41 -13.06
N PRO A 484 -12.96 -15.41 -11.96
CA PRO A 484 -13.78 -14.27 -11.56
C PRO A 484 -12.95 -13.00 -11.40
N TYR A 485 -13.57 -11.84 -11.63
CA TYR A 485 -12.90 -10.57 -11.35
C TYR A 485 -12.54 -10.43 -9.89
N ILE A 486 -11.35 -9.91 -9.64
CA ILE A 486 -10.84 -9.53 -8.31
C ILE A 486 -11.01 -8.03 -8.18
N LEU A 487 -11.69 -7.62 -7.11
CA LEU A 487 -12.04 -6.22 -6.85
C LEU A 487 -11.22 -5.66 -5.68
N ALA A 488 -10.83 -4.39 -5.80
CA ALA A 488 -10.13 -3.64 -4.73
C ALA A 488 -10.70 -2.23 -4.58
N PRO A 489 -10.68 -1.64 -3.37
CA PRO A 489 -11.07 -0.26 -3.09
C PRO A 489 -10.33 0.77 -3.95
#